data_5d3ceac38610043e315dac7a4601f664
#
_entry.id   5d3ceac38610043e315dac7a4601f664
#
_cell.length_a   1.000
_cell.length_b   1.000
_cell.length_c   1.000
_cell.angle_alpha   90.00
_cell.angle_beta   90.00
_cell.angle_gamma   90.00
#
_symmetry.space_group_name_H-M   'P 1'
#
loop_
_entity.id
_entity.type
_entity.pdbx_description
1 polymer ?
#
loop_
_entity_poly.entity_id
_entity_poly.type
_entity_poly.pdbx_seq_one_letter_code
_entity_poly.pdbx_strand_id
1 'polypeptide(L)'
;MSRNLYALVVAATAIGLAASACSGSPNSATKATPSATATQLQSLIPTPANTQRTDGPDSIPDNGIHLHFLVNGSSTDVLDAYKTALEGKGWMVTVVSSGRWAGAGGATYTGTQGDTYGVFSGGGSASAADVSACAWPSKPSNPNCGGGNRR
;
A
#
# COMPACT_ATOMS: atom_id res chain seq x y z
N MET A 1 -66.59 -18.45 18.01
CA MET A 1 -66.50 -18.45 19.49
C MET A 1 -65.06 -17.97 19.82
N SER A 2 -65.05 -16.88 20.63
CA SER A 2 -64.01 -16.36 21.48
C SER A 2 -62.75 -15.83 20.75
N ARG A 3 -62.59 -14.51 20.50
CA ARG A 3 -62.34 -13.36 21.40
C ARG A 3 -61.13 -13.51 22.30
N ASN A 4 -60.11 -12.67 22.00
CA ASN A 4 -59.44 -11.73 22.90
C ASN A 4 -58.25 -11.17 22.12
N LEU A 5 -58.17 -9.94 21.68
CA LEU A 5 -58.04 -8.65 22.36
C LEU A 5 -57.03 -8.66 23.52
N TYR A 6 -55.93 -7.94 23.32
CA TYR A 6 -55.31 -6.96 24.21
C TYR A 6 -53.96 -6.59 23.54
N ALA A 7 -53.85 -5.40 23.08
CA ALA A 7 -53.58 -4.13 23.72
C ALA A 7 -52.07 -3.81 23.75
N LEU A 8 -51.74 -2.83 22.92
CA LEU A 8 -50.91 -1.66 23.17
C LEU A 8 -49.91 -1.70 24.33
N VAL A 9 -48.64 -1.52 24.04
CA VAL A 9 -47.82 -0.55 24.76
C VAL A 9 -46.84 0.14 23.80
N VAL A 10 -47.08 1.42 23.63
CA VAL A 10 -46.14 2.42 23.12
C VAL A 10 -45.15 2.70 24.23
N ALA A 11 -43.86 2.61 23.92
CA ALA A 11 -42.84 3.25 24.71
C ALA A 11 -41.84 3.90 23.77
N ALA A 12 -42.12 5.17 23.52
CA ALA A 12 -41.11 6.10 23.02
C ALA A 12 -40.14 6.41 24.16
N THR A 13 -38.86 6.22 23.97
CA THR A 13 -37.88 6.93 24.77
C THR A 13 -36.81 7.51 23.85
N ALA A 14 -36.78 8.81 23.99
CA ALA A 14 -35.95 9.77 23.32
C ALA A 14 -34.47 9.71 23.76
N ILE A 15 -33.63 10.20 22.84
CA ILE A 15 -32.58 11.18 23.07
C ILE A 15 -31.36 10.70 23.88
N GLY A 16 -30.27 10.59 23.13
CA GLY A 16 -28.93 10.61 23.65
C GLY A 16 -27.98 11.17 22.61
N LEU A 17 -28.09 12.47 22.35
CA LEU A 17 -27.02 13.23 21.68
C LEU A 17 -25.86 13.34 22.65
N ALA A 18 -24.91 12.45 22.56
CA ALA A 18 -23.59 12.65 23.13
C ALA A 18 -22.67 13.18 22.03
N ALA A 19 -22.64 14.46 21.86
CA ALA A 19 -21.56 15.15 21.16
C ALA A 19 -20.32 15.03 22.05
N SER A 20 -19.53 13.98 21.86
CA SER A 20 -18.18 13.93 22.39
C SER A 20 -17.28 14.74 21.46
N ALA A 21 -17.14 15.99 21.77
CA ALA A 21 -16.05 16.79 21.28
C ALA A 21 -14.74 16.20 21.81
N CYS A 22 -14.09 15.37 21.02
CA CYS A 22 -12.69 15.01 21.26
C CYS A 22 -11.84 16.22 20.89
N SER A 23 -11.53 17.04 21.87
CA SER A 23 -10.39 17.94 21.81
C SER A 23 -9.13 17.09 21.77
N GLY A 24 -8.64 16.82 20.56
CA GLY A 24 -7.37 16.13 20.35
C GLY A 24 -6.23 17.00 20.81
N SER A 25 -5.47 16.52 21.77
CA SER A 25 -4.20 17.12 22.20
C SER A 25 -3.20 17.08 21.03
N PRO A 26 -2.48 18.19 20.72
CA PRO A 26 -1.66 18.28 19.50
C PRO A 26 -0.28 17.62 19.58
N ASN A 27 -0.03 16.69 20.52
CA ASN A 27 1.28 16.12 20.79
C ASN A 27 1.31 14.59 20.93
N SER A 28 0.47 13.89 20.18
CA SER A 28 0.68 12.46 20.00
C SER A 28 1.24 12.25 18.61
N ALA A 29 2.48 11.75 18.50
CA ALA A 29 2.99 11.12 17.30
C ALA A 29 2.18 9.83 17.05
N THR A 30 0.94 9.98 16.70
CA THR A 30 0.07 8.91 16.25
C THR A 30 0.55 8.57 14.84
N LYS A 31 1.07 7.37 14.67
CA LYS A 31 1.22 6.74 13.37
C LYS A 31 -0.12 6.93 12.67
N ALA A 32 -0.15 7.79 11.65
CA ALA A 32 -1.38 8.14 10.97
C ALA A 32 -2.05 6.87 10.47
N THR A 33 -3.30 6.64 10.85
CA THR A 33 -4.10 5.56 10.30
C THR A 33 -4.20 5.78 8.79
N PRO A 34 -3.80 4.83 7.94
CA PRO A 34 -3.85 5.00 6.50
C PRO A 34 -5.29 5.35 6.08
N SER A 35 -5.42 6.30 5.17
CA SER A 35 -6.72 6.65 4.56
C SER A 35 -7.26 5.43 3.80
N ALA A 36 -8.58 5.39 3.54
CA ALA A 36 -9.21 4.32 2.77
C ALA A 36 -8.52 4.11 1.41
N THR A 37 -8.12 5.19 0.74
CA THR A 37 -7.36 5.16 -0.52
C THR A 37 -5.99 4.51 -0.34
N ALA A 38 -5.26 4.82 0.73
CA ALA A 38 -3.96 4.22 1.02
C ALA A 38 -4.08 2.71 1.27
N THR A 39 -5.09 2.27 2.00
CA THR A 39 -5.37 0.84 2.22
C THR A 39 -5.70 0.12 0.91
N GLN A 40 -6.48 0.75 0.04
CA GLN A 40 -6.79 0.19 -1.28
C GLN A 40 -5.52 0.06 -2.13
N LEU A 41 -4.71 1.11 -2.23
CA LEU A 41 -3.45 1.08 -2.98
C LEU A 41 -2.50 0.00 -2.44
N GLN A 42 -2.39 -0.12 -1.12
CA GLN A 42 -1.58 -1.15 -0.48
C GLN A 42 -2.04 -2.57 -0.86
N SER A 43 -3.34 -2.81 -0.96
CA SER A 43 -3.89 -4.12 -1.32
C SER A 43 -3.54 -4.56 -2.74
N LEU A 44 -3.24 -3.61 -3.62
CA LEU A 44 -2.84 -3.87 -5.01
C LEU A 44 -1.35 -4.22 -5.14
N ILE A 45 -0.53 -3.86 -4.15
CA ILE A 45 0.91 -4.11 -4.15
C ILE A 45 1.18 -5.48 -3.52
N PRO A 46 1.68 -6.46 -4.28
CA PRO A 46 2.05 -7.75 -3.70
C PRO A 46 3.29 -7.60 -2.82
N THR A 47 3.35 -8.37 -1.76
CA THR A 47 4.57 -8.53 -0.96
C THR A 47 5.49 -9.52 -1.67
N PRO A 48 6.76 -9.18 -1.92
CA PRO A 48 7.70 -10.15 -2.50
C PRO A 48 7.85 -11.41 -1.64
N ALA A 49 8.04 -12.55 -2.28
CA ALA A 49 8.39 -13.78 -1.57
C ALA A 49 9.72 -13.61 -0.81
N ASN A 50 9.86 -14.29 0.31
CA ASN A 50 11.05 -14.22 1.19
C ASN A 50 11.35 -12.82 1.76
N THR A 51 10.33 -11.97 1.88
CA THR A 51 10.44 -10.67 2.54
C THR A 51 10.79 -10.84 4.02
N GLN A 52 11.88 -10.21 4.44
CA GLN A 52 12.35 -10.19 5.83
C GLN A 52 11.76 -9.03 6.62
N ARG A 53 11.59 -7.90 5.94
CA ARG A 53 11.05 -6.68 6.54
C ARG A 53 10.24 -5.90 5.53
N THR A 54 9.16 -5.31 6.02
CA THR A 54 8.34 -4.35 5.29
C THR A 54 8.28 -3.06 6.07
N ASP A 55 8.63 -1.96 5.45
CA ASP A 55 8.47 -0.61 5.98
C ASP A 55 7.39 0.13 5.18
N GLY A 56 6.61 0.93 5.86
CA GLY A 56 5.46 1.65 5.29
C GLY A 56 4.11 0.97 5.59
N PRO A 57 3.00 1.38 4.93
CA PRO A 57 2.97 2.40 3.87
C PRO A 57 3.22 3.82 4.38
N ASP A 58 4.12 4.51 3.74
CA ASP A 58 4.34 5.93 3.94
C ASP A 58 3.53 6.73 2.93
N SER A 59 2.92 7.84 3.36
CA SER A 59 2.21 8.75 2.45
C SER A 59 3.21 9.55 1.63
N ILE A 60 2.98 9.62 0.32
CA ILE A 60 3.76 10.43 -0.61
C ILE A 60 2.84 11.39 -1.38
N PRO A 61 3.39 12.43 -2.05
CA PRO A 61 2.59 13.39 -2.80
C PRO A 61 1.60 12.74 -3.77
N ASP A 62 0.57 13.49 -4.15
CA ASP A 62 -0.52 13.07 -5.06
C ASP A 62 -1.36 11.88 -4.52
N ASN A 63 -1.53 11.81 -3.19
CA ASN A 63 -2.25 10.74 -2.48
C ASN A 63 -1.67 9.34 -2.73
N GLY A 64 -0.40 9.27 -3.02
CA GLY A 64 0.32 8.01 -3.21
C GLY A 64 0.77 7.40 -1.89
N ILE A 65 1.22 6.16 -2.01
CA ILE A 65 1.87 5.41 -0.93
C ILE A 65 3.22 4.86 -1.39
N HIS A 66 4.11 4.69 -0.43
CA HIS A 66 5.39 4.02 -0.60
C HIS A 66 5.53 2.86 0.37
N LEU A 67 5.94 1.72 -0.14
CA LEU A 67 6.33 0.53 0.62
C LEU A 67 7.78 0.19 0.29
N HIS A 68 8.51 -0.26 1.29
CA HIS A 68 9.87 -0.77 1.12
C HIS A 68 9.95 -2.18 1.69
N PHE A 69 10.59 -3.08 0.93
CA PHE A 69 10.78 -4.49 1.31
C PHE A 69 12.25 -4.83 1.31
N LEU A 70 12.73 -5.42 2.39
CA LEU A 70 14.01 -6.12 2.42
C LEU A 70 13.73 -7.61 2.18
N VAL A 71 14.35 -8.18 1.16
CA VAL A 71 14.05 -9.52 0.65
C VAL A 71 15.32 -10.37 0.61
N ASN A 72 15.25 -11.60 1.10
CA ASN A 72 16.33 -12.57 0.93
C ASN A 72 16.34 -13.14 -0.48
N GLY A 73 17.51 -13.22 -1.06
CA GLY A 73 17.74 -13.81 -2.36
C GLY A 73 18.54 -12.91 -3.28
N SER A 74 18.94 -13.45 -4.41
CA SER A 74 19.60 -12.70 -5.47
C SER A 74 18.67 -11.58 -5.96
N SER A 75 19.17 -10.36 -6.03
CA SER A 75 18.35 -9.21 -6.44
C SER A 75 17.73 -9.37 -7.83
N THR A 76 18.42 -10.04 -8.75
CA THR A 76 17.88 -10.35 -10.08
C THR A 76 16.68 -11.30 -9.99
N ASP A 77 16.80 -12.39 -9.26
CA ASP A 77 15.71 -13.38 -9.13
C ASP A 77 14.52 -12.79 -8.38
N VAL A 78 14.79 -12.01 -7.33
CA VAL A 78 13.75 -11.32 -6.56
C VAL A 78 12.97 -10.34 -7.44
N LEU A 79 13.64 -9.54 -8.26
CA LEU A 79 12.99 -8.55 -9.12
C LEU A 79 12.22 -9.20 -10.28
N ASP A 80 12.74 -10.26 -10.87
CA ASP A 80 12.04 -11.03 -11.91
C ASP A 80 10.78 -11.71 -11.33
N ALA A 81 10.88 -12.31 -10.16
CA ALA A 81 9.74 -12.90 -9.45
C ALA A 81 8.73 -11.82 -9.03
N TYR A 82 9.20 -10.66 -8.60
CA TYR A 82 8.33 -9.56 -8.20
C TYR A 82 7.55 -8.99 -9.38
N LYS A 83 8.19 -8.83 -10.55
CA LYS A 83 7.51 -8.47 -11.80
C LYS A 83 6.38 -9.46 -12.11
N THR A 84 6.65 -10.75 -12.02
CA THR A 84 5.63 -11.80 -12.23
C THR A 84 4.50 -11.70 -11.21
N ALA A 85 4.80 -11.41 -9.95
CA ALA A 85 3.80 -11.23 -8.90
C ALA A 85 2.91 -10.00 -9.15
N LEU A 86 3.48 -8.90 -9.64
CA LEU A 86 2.73 -7.70 -10.06
C LEU A 86 1.77 -8.03 -11.20
N GLU A 87 2.24 -8.70 -12.25
CA GLU A 87 1.41 -9.14 -13.38
C GLU A 87 0.29 -10.07 -12.92
N GLY A 88 0.59 -10.99 -12.00
CA GLY A 88 -0.40 -11.88 -11.38
C GLY A 88 -1.46 -11.16 -10.54
N LYS A 89 -1.16 -9.97 -10.03
CA LYS A 89 -2.10 -9.08 -9.34
C LYS A 89 -2.94 -8.23 -10.31
N GLY A 90 -2.64 -8.26 -11.60
CA GLY A 90 -3.36 -7.52 -12.63
C GLY A 90 -2.71 -6.20 -13.05
N TRP A 91 -1.45 -5.97 -12.67
CA TRP A 91 -0.69 -4.84 -13.18
C TRP A 91 -0.23 -5.08 -14.61
N MET A 92 -0.41 -4.11 -15.48
CA MET A 92 0.26 -4.06 -16.78
C MET A 92 1.65 -3.44 -16.57
N VAL A 93 2.67 -4.29 -16.53
CA VAL A 93 4.04 -3.90 -16.17
C VAL A 93 4.87 -3.58 -17.39
N THR A 94 5.56 -2.44 -17.35
CA THR A 94 6.56 -2.02 -18.34
C THR A 94 7.92 -1.93 -17.68
N VAL A 95 8.92 -2.56 -18.28
CA VAL A 95 10.32 -2.45 -17.84
C VAL A 95 10.89 -1.12 -18.32
N VAL A 96 11.29 -0.26 -17.39
CA VAL A 96 11.91 1.03 -17.66
C VAL A 96 13.42 0.87 -17.80
N SER A 97 14.00 0.12 -16.87
CA SER A 97 15.43 -0.20 -16.87
C SER A 97 15.70 -1.51 -16.16
N SER A 98 16.73 -2.21 -16.56
CA SER A 98 17.26 -3.37 -15.85
C SER A 98 18.75 -3.53 -16.14
N GLY A 99 19.50 -4.00 -15.15
CA GLY A 99 20.92 -4.29 -15.28
C GLY A 99 21.30 -5.46 -14.39
N ARG A 100 22.21 -6.30 -14.87
CA ARG A 100 22.71 -7.49 -14.17
C ARG A 100 24.22 -7.52 -14.22
N TRP A 101 24.84 -7.87 -13.09
CA TRP A 101 26.27 -8.12 -13.00
C TRP A 101 26.56 -9.09 -11.84
N ALA A 102 27.28 -10.15 -12.11
CA ALA A 102 27.76 -11.12 -11.12
C ALA A 102 26.75 -11.54 -10.03
N GLY A 103 25.51 -11.87 -10.44
CA GLY A 103 24.44 -12.29 -9.51
C GLY A 103 23.78 -11.15 -8.72
N ALA A 104 24.23 -9.93 -8.93
CA ALA A 104 23.63 -8.71 -8.45
C ALA A 104 22.92 -7.98 -9.59
N GLY A 105 22.12 -6.97 -9.27
CA GLY A 105 21.48 -6.16 -10.30
C GLY A 105 20.39 -5.27 -9.73
N GLY A 106 19.76 -4.57 -10.64
CA GLY A 106 18.63 -3.70 -10.33
C GLY A 106 17.66 -3.62 -11.49
N ALA A 107 16.42 -3.26 -11.20
CA ALA A 107 15.42 -2.99 -12.20
C ALA A 107 14.45 -1.92 -11.73
N THR A 108 13.84 -1.24 -12.69
CA THR A 108 12.74 -0.31 -12.47
C THR A 108 11.62 -0.65 -13.43
N TYR A 109 10.44 -0.79 -12.86
CA TYR A 109 9.21 -1.05 -13.58
C TYR A 109 8.22 0.08 -13.35
N THR A 110 7.40 0.38 -14.35
CA THR A 110 6.16 1.12 -14.17
C THR A 110 5.00 0.20 -14.45
N GLY A 111 3.86 0.47 -13.87
CA GLY A 111 2.65 -0.33 -14.08
C GLY A 111 1.39 0.49 -13.98
N THR A 112 0.33 -0.04 -14.59
CA THR A 112 -1.03 0.48 -14.44
C THR A 112 -1.98 -0.66 -14.09
N GLN A 113 -2.95 -0.37 -13.24
CA GLN A 113 -4.05 -1.26 -12.91
C GLN A 113 -5.32 -0.44 -12.79
N GLY A 114 -6.18 -0.47 -13.83
CA GLY A 114 -7.24 0.52 -13.98
C GLY A 114 -6.65 1.92 -14.07
N ASP A 115 -7.14 2.84 -13.23
CA ASP A 115 -6.62 4.22 -13.14
C ASP A 115 -5.36 4.32 -12.27
N THR A 116 -5.09 3.29 -11.45
CA THR A 116 -3.95 3.27 -10.54
C THR A 116 -2.63 3.18 -11.32
N TYR A 117 -1.67 4.00 -10.91
CA TYR A 117 -0.32 4.02 -11.45
C TYR A 117 0.69 3.57 -10.40
N GLY A 118 1.67 2.78 -10.80
CA GLY A 118 2.72 2.28 -9.92
C GLY A 118 4.12 2.47 -10.48
N VAL A 119 5.07 2.66 -9.58
CA VAL A 119 6.52 2.59 -9.85
C VAL A 119 7.12 1.60 -8.87
N PHE A 120 7.82 0.64 -9.40
CA PHE A 120 8.43 -0.46 -8.66
C PHE A 120 9.90 -0.52 -9.03
N SER A 121 10.78 -0.38 -8.06
CA SER A 121 12.22 -0.41 -8.30
C SER A 121 12.92 -1.22 -7.24
N GLY A 122 14.06 -1.74 -7.58
CA GLY A 122 14.87 -2.44 -6.61
C GLY A 122 16.25 -2.75 -7.14
N GLY A 123 17.05 -3.27 -6.25
CA GLY A 123 18.41 -3.69 -6.53
C GLY A 123 19.03 -4.34 -5.31
N GLY A 124 20.24 -4.79 -5.44
CA GLY A 124 20.94 -5.41 -4.34
C GLY A 124 22.09 -6.31 -4.76
N SER A 125 22.38 -7.26 -3.90
CA SER A 125 23.48 -8.22 -4.05
C SER A 125 22.98 -9.60 -4.52
N ALA A 126 23.89 -10.56 -4.53
CA ALA A 126 23.55 -11.96 -4.80
C ALA A 126 22.76 -12.63 -3.67
N SER A 127 22.63 -12.00 -2.50
CA SER A 127 21.98 -12.60 -1.32
C SER A 127 20.85 -11.78 -0.71
N ALA A 128 20.74 -10.51 -1.05
CA ALA A 128 19.72 -9.61 -0.55
C ALA A 128 19.29 -8.57 -1.58
N ALA A 129 18.01 -8.25 -1.59
CA ALA A 129 17.42 -7.23 -2.44
C ALA A 129 16.62 -6.23 -1.60
N ASP A 130 16.72 -4.96 -1.98
CA ASP A 130 15.83 -3.89 -1.58
C ASP A 130 14.82 -3.65 -2.70
N VAL A 131 13.53 -3.63 -2.35
CA VAL A 131 12.44 -3.37 -3.29
C VAL A 131 11.62 -2.21 -2.78
N SER A 132 11.46 -1.18 -3.60
CA SER A 132 10.59 -0.03 -3.35
C SER A 132 9.38 -0.11 -4.26
N ALA A 133 8.20 0.05 -3.70
CA ALA A 133 6.94 0.03 -4.41
C ALA A 133 6.13 1.28 -4.08
N CYS A 134 5.82 2.07 -5.08
CA CYS A 134 4.95 3.23 -4.97
C CYS A 134 3.71 3.04 -5.81
N ALA A 135 2.58 3.48 -5.30
CA ALA A 135 1.33 3.49 -6.03
C ALA A 135 0.54 4.77 -5.79
N TRP A 136 -0.14 5.24 -6.81
CA TRP A 136 -1.01 6.43 -6.81
C TRP A 136 -2.37 6.08 -7.39
N PRO A 137 -3.45 6.75 -6.94
CA PRO A 137 -4.79 6.52 -7.51
C PRO A 137 -4.91 6.92 -8.98
N SER A 138 -3.97 7.74 -9.47
CA SER A 138 -3.80 8.09 -10.88
C SER A 138 -2.35 8.47 -11.14
N LYS A 139 -1.93 8.53 -12.40
CA LYS A 139 -0.54 8.89 -12.74
C LYS A 139 -0.21 10.29 -12.22
N PRO A 140 0.76 10.42 -11.30
CA PRO A 140 1.16 11.71 -10.76
C PRO A 140 1.95 12.53 -11.79
N SER A 141 2.02 13.83 -11.58
CA SER A 141 2.83 14.73 -12.41
C SER A 141 4.33 14.43 -12.30
N ASN A 142 4.76 13.94 -11.14
CA ASN A 142 6.13 13.50 -10.90
C ASN A 142 6.11 12.08 -10.30
N PRO A 143 6.22 11.02 -11.12
CA PRO A 143 6.17 9.63 -10.66
C PRO A 143 7.49 9.18 -10.03
N ASN A 144 8.12 10.03 -9.24
CA ASN A 144 9.32 9.65 -8.51
C ASN A 144 8.92 8.86 -7.26
N CYS A 145 9.16 7.57 -7.30
CA CYS A 145 9.05 6.70 -6.14
C CYS A 145 10.20 7.03 -5.20
N GLY A 146 10.01 8.09 -4.42
CA GLY A 146 11.04 8.70 -3.61
C GLY A 146 11.88 7.67 -2.88
N GLY A 147 13.01 7.37 -3.43
CA GLY A 147 14.15 6.98 -2.65
C GLY A 147 14.49 8.17 -1.78
N GLY A 148 13.66 8.44 -0.78
CA GLY A 148 13.90 9.51 0.16
C GLY A 148 15.28 9.29 0.73
N ASN A 149 16.14 10.27 0.58
CA ASN A 149 17.40 10.41 1.26
C ASN A 149 17.30 9.85 2.68
N ARG A 150 17.56 8.57 2.85
CA ARG A 150 17.96 8.05 4.14
C ARG A 150 19.43 8.44 4.30
N ARG A 151 19.65 9.61 4.85
CA ARG A 151 20.92 9.97 5.43
C ARG A 151 21.01 9.38 6.84
#